data_8450b8c755cda01e84705bf0432d401c
#
_entry.id   8450b8c755cda01e84705bf0432d401c
#
_cell.length_a   1.000
_cell.length_b   1.000
_cell.length_c   1.000
_cell.angle_alpha   90.00
_cell.angle_beta   90.00
_cell.angle_gamma   90.00
#
_symmetry.space_group_name_H-M   'P 1'
#
loop_
_entity.id
_entity.type
_entity.pdbx_description
1 polymer ?
#
loop_
_entity_poly.entity_id
_entity_poly.type
_entity_poly.pdbx_seq_one_letter_code
_entity_poly.pdbx_strand_id
1 'polypeptide(L)'
;MHIDLRLKSKIENEFKMQSNSAPTWGKRNCILTDLSPIASFIAFNNNNNNNRKEIESFTQLLERTKEKFERFYQTKHDNGKLGTIEYVVWSDVIVCEECQNEMLFCDTFVERGNGIIKNDAKCPHCGTKIQRSKCIKKHISAYDPAINAITDSVEFKPVFISYKYSGKRYTKVPDELDL
;
A
#
# COMPACT_ATOMS: atom_id res chain seq x y z
N MET A 1 31.49 -1.48 1.18
CA MET A 1 30.41 -2.30 0.60
C MET A 1 30.86 -3.75 0.62
N HIS A 2 30.32 -4.54 1.54
CA HIS A 2 30.58 -5.99 1.60
C HIS A 2 29.58 -6.67 0.65
N ILE A 3 30.05 -7.07 -0.52
CA ILE A 3 29.25 -7.90 -1.42
C ILE A 3 29.31 -9.33 -0.87
N ASP A 4 28.15 -9.98 -0.73
CA ASP A 4 28.08 -11.40 -0.40
C ASP A 4 28.95 -12.20 -1.39
N LEU A 5 29.83 -13.03 -0.87
CA LEU A 5 30.76 -13.83 -1.68
C LEU A 5 30.03 -14.73 -2.69
N ARG A 6 28.83 -15.20 -2.37
CA ARG A 6 27.99 -16.00 -3.29
C ARG A 6 27.48 -15.16 -4.46
N LEU A 7 27.03 -13.93 -4.19
CA LEU A 7 26.58 -13.00 -5.22
C LEU A 7 27.75 -12.57 -6.11
N LYS A 8 28.92 -12.32 -5.51
CA LYS A 8 30.15 -12.00 -6.24
C LYS A 8 30.54 -13.12 -7.22
N SER A 9 30.58 -14.36 -6.76
CA SER A 9 30.87 -15.53 -7.59
C SER A 9 29.88 -15.73 -8.74
N LYS A 10 28.59 -15.52 -8.47
CA LYS A 10 27.54 -15.60 -9.50
C LYS A 10 27.72 -14.54 -10.58
N ILE A 11 27.96 -13.29 -10.21
CA ILE A 11 28.21 -12.19 -11.16
C ILE A 11 29.46 -12.45 -11.98
N GLU A 12 30.57 -12.90 -11.37
CA GLU A 12 31.81 -13.22 -12.07
C GLU A 12 31.63 -14.33 -13.12
N ASN A 13 30.84 -15.36 -12.80
CA ASN A 13 30.53 -16.42 -13.73
C ASN A 13 29.66 -15.94 -14.91
N GLU A 14 28.60 -15.17 -14.65
CA GLU A 14 27.77 -14.59 -15.69
C GLU A 14 28.54 -13.65 -16.61
N PHE A 15 29.44 -12.83 -16.02
CA PHE A 15 30.27 -11.89 -16.80
C PHE A 15 31.27 -12.61 -17.69
N LYS A 16 31.91 -13.68 -17.20
CA LYS A 16 32.79 -14.54 -18.00
C LYS A 16 32.08 -15.19 -19.16
N MET A 17 30.82 -15.61 -19.00
CA MET A 17 30.02 -16.19 -20.07
C MET A 17 29.71 -15.18 -21.19
N GLN A 18 29.57 -13.90 -20.86
CA GLN A 18 29.19 -12.86 -21.81
C GLN A 18 30.37 -12.14 -22.46
N SER A 19 31.49 -11.97 -21.78
CA SER A 19 32.58 -11.08 -22.20
C SER A 19 33.98 -11.68 -22.24
N ASN A 20 34.17 -12.95 -21.91
CA ASN A 20 35.49 -13.61 -21.79
C ASN A 20 36.48 -12.92 -20.83
N SER A 21 36.03 -11.98 -20.02
CA SER A 21 36.84 -11.24 -19.05
C SER A 21 36.23 -11.27 -17.68
N ALA A 22 37.01 -11.12 -16.63
CA ALA A 22 36.50 -10.98 -15.27
C ALA A 22 36.17 -9.52 -14.98
N PRO A 23 35.07 -9.23 -14.23
CA PRO A 23 34.76 -7.86 -13.84
C PRO A 23 35.84 -7.30 -12.92
N THR A 24 36.23 -6.05 -13.13
CA THR A 24 37.14 -5.34 -12.23
C THR A 24 36.33 -4.84 -11.02
N TRP A 25 36.63 -5.40 -9.86
CA TRP A 25 36.04 -4.97 -8.60
C TRP A 25 36.74 -3.73 -8.05
N GLY A 26 35.96 -2.81 -7.49
CA GLY A 26 36.52 -1.60 -6.89
C GLY A 26 35.44 -0.57 -6.56
N LYS A 27 35.86 0.53 -5.97
CA LYS A 27 34.98 1.67 -5.69
C LYS A 27 34.62 2.37 -7.00
N ARG A 28 33.34 2.61 -7.20
CA ARG A 28 32.77 3.38 -8.32
C ARG A 28 32.16 4.66 -7.77
N ASN A 29 32.36 5.76 -8.46
CA ASN A 29 31.67 7.01 -8.20
C ASN A 29 30.57 7.16 -9.26
N CYS A 30 29.33 7.35 -8.80
CA CYS A 30 28.18 7.53 -9.66
C CYS A 30 27.56 8.91 -9.42
N ILE A 31 27.10 9.55 -10.48
CA ILE A 31 26.22 10.71 -10.41
C ILE A 31 24.84 10.22 -10.81
N LEU A 32 23.90 10.33 -9.89
CA LEU A 32 22.53 9.88 -10.08
C LEU A 32 21.62 11.10 -10.08
N THR A 33 20.81 11.22 -11.12
CA THR A 33 19.85 12.32 -11.29
C THR A 33 18.46 11.77 -11.55
N ASP A 34 17.45 12.37 -10.96
CA ASP A 34 16.06 12.04 -11.18
C ASP A 34 15.20 13.31 -11.00
N LEU A 35 14.08 13.39 -11.71
CA LEU A 35 13.12 14.49 -11.55
C LEU A 35 12.33 14.38 -10.25
N SER A 36 12.20 13.17 -9.69
CA SER A 36 11.54 12.92 -8.42
C SER A 36 12.51 13.07 -7.25
N PRO A 37 12.25 13.95 -6.28
CA PRO A 37 13.04 14.04 -5.05
C PRO A 37 13.11 12.73 -4.27
N ILE A 38 12.03 11.93 -4.28
CA ILE A 38 11.96 10.63 -3.62
C ILE A 38 12.90 9.63 -4.31
N ALA A 39 12.92 9.57 -5.64
CA ALA A 39 13.83 8.70 -6.38
C ALA A 39 15.30 9.08 -6.14
N SER A 40 15.64 10.36 -6.13
CA SER A 40 16.97 10.86 -5.77
C SER A 40 17.37 10.48 -4.34
N PHE A 41 16.44 10.58 -3.38
CA PHE A 41 16.66 10.16 -1.99
C PHE A 41 16.92 8.66 -1.87
N ILE A 42 16.14 7.82 -2.55
CA ILE A 42 16.31 6.36 -2.58
C ILE A 42 17.69 6.01 -3.19
N ALA A 43 18.02 6.62 -4.33
CA ALA A 43 19.29 6.40 -5.00
C ALA A 43 20.48 6.80 -4.13
N PHE A 44 20.40 7.93 -3.43
CA PHE A 44 21.42 8.39 -2.48
C PHE A 44 21.62 7.37 -1.36
N ASN A 45 20.55 6.92 -0.70
CA ASN A 45 20.64 5.97 0.42
C ASN A 45 21.16 4.59 -0.01
N ASN A 46 20.77 4.11 -1.19
CA ASN A 46 21.25 2.83 -1.71
C ASN A 46 22.74 2.83 -2.06
N ASN A 47 23.31 4.00 -2.37
CA ASN A 47 24.72 4.14 -2.72
C ASN A 47 25.62 4.62 -1.58
N ASN A 48 25.03 5.05 -0.46
CA ASN A 48 25.80 5.37 0.73
C ASN A 48 26.13 4.11 1.55
N ASN A 49 27.37 4.06 2.04
CA ASN A 49 27.78 3.06 3.01
C ASN A 49 27.17 3.41 4.38
N ASN A 50 26.01 2.84 4.69
CA ASN A 50 25.45 3.01 6.02
C ASN A 50 26.35 2.38 7.06
N ASN A 51 26.69 3.15 8.08
CA ASN A 51 27.47 2.67 9.21
C ASN A 51 26.65 1.60 9.97
N ARG A 52 27.30 0.53 10.42
CA ARG A 52 26.68 -0.55 11.19
C ARG A 52 25.88 -0.03 12.40
N LYS A 53 26.38 1.00 13.07
CA LYS A 53 25.69 1.65 14.19
C LYS A 53 24.38 2.33 13.79
N GLU A 54 24.31 2.91 12.59
CA GLU A 54 23.10 3.51 12.05
C GLU A 54 22.04 2.45 11.75
N ILE A 55 22.46 1.32 11.19
CA ILE A 55 21.57 0.17 10.94
C ILE A 55 21.01 -0.39 12.25
N GLU A 56 21.87 -0.57 13.27
CA GLU A 56 21.45 -1.04 14.59
C GLU A 56 20.47 -0.07 15.27
N SER A 57 20.73 1.24 15.21
CA SER A 57 19.83 2.28 15.75
C SER A 57 18.49 2.31 15.02
N PHE A 58 18.52 2.18 13.69
CA PHE A 58 17.31 2.11 12.87
C PHE A 58 16.48 0.86 13.18
N THR A 59 17.14 -0.29 13.36
CA THR A 59 16.46 -1.54 13.73
C THR A 59 15.76 -1.40 15.07
N GLN A 60 16.42 -0.83 16.09
CA GLN A 60 15.81 -0.58 17.39
C GLN A 60 14.61 0.39 17.30
N LEU A 61 14.72 1.43 16.49
CA LEU A 61 13.61 2.36 16.25
C LEU A 61 12.43 1.66 15.59
N LEU A 62 12.71 0.80 14.60
CA LEU A 62 11.69 0.02 13.90
C LEU A 62 10.95 -0.92 14.85
N GLU A 63 11.66 -1.64 15.72
CA GLU A 63 11.08 -2.53 16.73
C GLU A 63 10.16 -1.77 17.68
N ARG A 64 10.62 -0.65 18.26
CA ARG A 64 9.79 0.20 19.14
C ARG A 64 8.55 0.73 18.43
N THR A 65 8.71 1.14 17.17
CA THR A 65 7.61 1.64 16.35
C THR A 65 6.60 0.54 16.09
N LYS A 66 7.09 -0.67 15.75
CA LYS A 66 6.24 -1.84 15.55
C LYS A 66 5.42 -2.16 16.78
N GLU A 67 6.04 -2.27 17.96
CA GLU A 67 5.33 -2.53 19.23
C GLU A 67 4.23 -1.49 19.49
N LYS A 68 4.55 -0.20 19.30
CA LYS A 68 3.61 0.90 19.53
C LYS A 68 2.40 0.89 18.60
N PHE A 69 2.61 0.51 17.35
CA PHE A 69 1.60 0.61 16.29
C PHE A 69 1.05 -0.75 15.86
N GLU A 70 1.50 -1.87 16.44
CA GLU A 70 1.07 -3.23 16.07
C GLU A 70 -0.45 -3.39 16.07
N ARG A 71 -1.13 -2.75 17.03
CA ARG A 71 -2.60 -2.79 17.15
C ARG A 71 -3.34 -2.32 15.90
N PHE A 72 -2.76 -1.38 15.13
CA PHE A 72 -3.36 -0.86 13.90
C PHE A 72 -3.23 -1.83 12.71
N TYR A 73 -2.44 -2.86 12.86
CA TYR A 73 -2.22 -3.91 11.87
C TYR A 73 -2.81 -5.24 12.29
N GLN A 74 -3.74 -5.22 13.25
CA GLN A 74 -4.40 -6.42 13.75
C GLN A 74 -5.90 -6.35 13.55
N THR A 75 -6.49 -7.50 13.23
CA THR A 75 -7.94 -7.67 13.14
C THR A 75 -8.35 -8.96 13.81
N LYS A 76 -9.59 -9.05 14.30
CA LYS A 76 -10.13 -10.27 14.89
C LYS A 76 -10.49 -11.30 13.81
N HIS A 77 -9.99 -12.52 14.01
CA HIS A 77 -10.43 -13.70 13.30
C HIS A 77 -11.71 -14.26 13.94
N ASP A 78 -12.46 -15.11 13.21
CA ASP A 78 -13.76 -15.68 13.64
C ASP A 78 -13.73 -16.38 15.01
N ASN A 79 -12.58 -16.91 15.41
CA ASN A 79 -12.37 -17.53 16.71
C ASN A 79 -12.01 -16.55 17.84
N GLY A 80 -12.07 -15.25 17.59
CA GLY A 80 -11.75 -14.18 18.54
C GLY A 80 -10.26 -13.88 18.74
N LYS A 81 -9.35 -14.63 18.10
CA LYS A 81 -7.92 -14.36 18.15
C LYS A 81 -7.52 -13.30 17.11
N LEU A 82 -6.36 -12.68 17.32
CA LEU A 82 -5.87 -11.64 16.43
C LEU A 82 -5.11 -12.24 15.24
N GLY A 83 -5.39 -11.71 14.06
CA GLY A 83 -4.64 -11.92 12.83
C GLY A 83 -3.96 -10.63 12.39
N THR A 84 -2.92 -10.73 11.56
CA THR A 84 -2.17 -9.58 11.05
C THR A 84 -2.75 -9.14 9.71
N ILE A 85 -3.17 -7.88 9.61
CA ILE A 85 -3.68 -7.27 8.38
C ILE A 85 -2.54 -7.19 7.36
N GLU A 86 -2.77 -7.67 6.14
CA GLU A 86 -1.85 -7.53 5.01
C GLU A 86 -2.18 -6.30 4.18
N TYR A 87 -3.46 -6.09 3.90
CA TYR A 87 -3.96 -4.88 3.23
C TYR A 87 -5.45 -4.69 3.47
N VAL A 88 -5.89 -3.46 3.28
CA VAL A 88 -7.29 -3.04 3.33
C VAL A 88 -7.66 -2.45 1.97
N VAL A 89 -8.79 -2.86 1.43
CA VAL A 89 -9.35 -2.27 0.21
C VAL A 89 -10.34 -1.19 0.61
N TRP A 90 -10.14 0.00 0.08
CA TRP A 90 -11.00 1.16 0.28
C TRP A 90 -11.84 1.42 -0.97
N SER A 91 -13.05 1.87 -0.78
CA SER A 91 -13.98 2.25 -1.84
C SER A 91 -14.38 3.71 -1.71
N ASP A 92 -14.48 4.40 -2.85
CA ASP A 92 -15.13 5.71 -2.90
C ASP A 92 -16.59 5.56 -2.42
N VAL A 93 -17.06 6.56 -1.66
CA VAL A 93 -18.47 6.78 -1.44
C VAL A 93 -18.99 7.63 -2.60
N ILE A 94 -20.03 7.14 -3.27
CA ILE A 94 -20.68 7.83 -4.39
C ILE A 94 -22.13 8.16 -4.04
N VAL A 95 -22.69 9.20 -4.66
CA VAL A 95 -24.04 9.68 -4.44
C VAL A 95 -24.85 9.49 -5.71
N CYS A 96 -26.08 8.97 -5.56
CA CYS A 96 -27.03 8.87 -6.66
C CYS A 96 -27.59 10.25 -7.00
N GLU A 97 -27.53 10.66 -8.26
CA GLU A 97 -28.08 11.96 -8.70
C GLU A 97 -29.58 12.08 -8.47
N GLU A 98 -30.33 10.98 -8.60
CA GLU A 98 -31.81 10.99 -8.51
C GLU A 98 -32.33 10.96 -7.07
N CYS A 99 -31.81 10.06 -6.24
CA CYS A 99 -32.37 9.86 -4.90
C CYS A 99 -31.44 10.41 -3.79
N GLN A 100 -30.29 10.95 -4.12
CA GLN A 100 -29.28 11.52 -3.20
C GLN A 100 -28.79 10.54 -2.13
N ASN A 101 -29.08 9.24 -2.27
CA ASN A 101 -28.58 8.22 -1.35
C ASN A 101 -27.13 7.88 -1.66
N GLU A 102 -26.38 7.63 -0.60
CA GLU A 102 -24.98 7.22 -0.64
C GLU A 102 -24.87 5.71 -0.91
N MET A 103 -23.85 5.32 -1.66
CA MET A 103 -23.50 3.93 -1.93
C MET A 103 -22.00 3.78 -2.11
N LEU A 104 -21.51 2.56 -1.94
CA LEU A 104 -20.09 2.25 -2.15
C LEU A 104 -19.87 1.93 -3.64
N PHE A 105 -18.87 2.55 -4.24
CA PHE A 105 -18.47 2.28 -5.62
C PHE A 105 -18.17 0.79 -5.83
N CYS A 106 -17.46 0.17 -4.88
CA CYS A 106 -17.08 -1.24 -4.94
C CYS A 106 -18.31 -2.15 -5.01
N ASP A 107 -19.33 -1.92 -4.16
CA ASP A 107 -20.54 -2.74 -4.12
C ASP A 107 -21.45 -2.52 -5.35
N THR A 108 -21.36 -1.33 -5.96
CA THR A 108 -22.19 -0.95 -7.09
C THR A 108 -21.62 -1.39 -8.43
N PHE A 109 -20.30 -1.21 -8.64
CA PHE A 109 -19.68 -1.39 -9.94
C PHE A 109 -18.71 -2.56 -10.03
N VAL A 110 -18.24 -3.15 -8.91
CA VAL A 110 -17.27 -4.25 -8.94
C VAL A 110 -17.97 -5.59 -8.72
N GLU A 111 -17.73 -6.53 -9.62
CA GLU A 111 -18.21 -7.90 -9.44
C GLU A 111 -17.38 -8.61 -8.37
N ARG A 112 -18.07 -9.09 -7.34
CA ARG A 112 -17.44 -9.88 -6.29
C ARG A 112 -16.92 -11.20 -6.87
N GLY A 113 -15.64 -11.50 -6.63
CA GLY A 113 -14.99 -12.75 -7.02
C GLY A 113 -14.01 -12.63 -8.19
N ASN A 114 -14.30 -11.88 -9.23
CA ASN A 114 -13.41 -11.68 -10.38
C ASN A 114 -12.82 -10.26 -10.46
N GLY A 115 -13.35 -9.31 -9.66
CA GLY A 115 -12.89 -7.92 -9.65
C GLY A 115 -13.21 -7.11 -10.92
N ILE A 116 -14.09 -7.62 -11.79
CA ILE A 116 -14.45 -6.93 -13.03
C ILE A 116 -15.26 -5.68 -12.70
N ILE A 117 -14.87 -4.53 -13.28
CA ILE A 117 -15.54 -3.26 -13.11
C ILE A 117 -16.54 -3.07 -14.25
N LYS A 118 -17.82 -2.91 -13.91
CA LYS A 118 -18.92 -2.62 -14.85
C LYS A 118 -18.92 -1.16 -15.25
N ASN A 119 -19.33 -0.88 -16.48
CA ASN A 119 -19.52 0.50 -16.93
C ASN A 119 -20.86 1.09 -16.48
N ASP A 120 -21.86 0.23 -16.29
CA ASP A 120 -23.21 0.60 -15.89
C ASP A 120 -23.65 -0.24 -14.69
N ALA A 121 -24.39 0.37 -13.77
CA ALA A 121 -25.00 -0.29 -12.63
C ALA A 121 -26.38 0.31 -12.36
N LYS A 122 -27.13 -0.27 -11.40
CA LYS A 122 -28.37 0.28 -10.91
C LYS A 122 -28.19 0.77 -9.48
N CYS A 123 -28.78 1.92 -9.17
CA CYS A 123 -28.85 2.38 -7.79
C CYS A 123 -29.59 1.36 -6.93
N PRO A 124 -29.02 0.89 -5.81
CA PRO A 124 -29.69 -0.08 -4.94
C PRO A 124 -30.93 0.50 -4.24
N HIS A 125 -31.06 1.83 -4.16
CA HIS A 125 -32.13 2.51 -3.46
C HIS A 125 -33.31 2.86 -4.37
N CYS A 126 -33.07 3.42 -5.56
CA CYS A 126 -34.15 3.87 -6.46
C CYS A 126 -34.22 3.10 -7.79
N GLY A 127 -33.29 2.21 -8.08
CA GLY A 127 -33.24 1.42 -9.32
C GLY A 127 -32.78 2.17 -10.57
N THR A 128 -32.52 3.49 -10.50
CA THR A 128 -32.04 4.28 -11.63
C THR A 128 -30.71 3.76 -12.14
N LYS A 129 -30.56 3.76 -13.47
CA LYS A 129 -29.30 3.36 -14.11
C LYS A 129 -28.22 4.43 -13.89
N ILE A 130 -27.07 4.01 -13.40
CA ILE A 130 -25.91 4.86 -13.14
C ILE A 130 -24.77 4.44 -14.06
N GLN A 131 -24.11 5.40 -14.68
CA GLN A 131 -22.90 5.19 -15.46
C GLN A 131 -21.66 5.52 -14.63
N ARG A 132 -20.65 4.63 -14.65
CA ARG A 132 -19.41 4.81 -13.90
C ARG A 132 -18.73 6.16 -14.19
N SER A 133 -18.72 6.60 -15.44
CA SER A 133 -18.12 7.86 -15.86
C SER A 133 -18.82 9.13 -15.36
N LYS A 134 -20.05 8.98 -14.87
CA LYS A 134 -20.89 10.09 -14.37
C LYS A 134 -21.16 10.02 -12.86
N CYS A 135 -20.46 9.12 -12.15
CA CYS A 135 -20.63 9.00 -10.69
C CYS A 135 -20.16 10.25 -9.98
N ILE A 136 -21.01 10.80 -9.13
CA ILE A 136 -20.65 11.88 -8.21
C ILE A 136 -20.02 11.25 -6.97
N LYS A 137 -18.77 11.61 -6.69
CA LYS A 137 -18.07 11.21 -5.46
C LYS A 137 -18.51 12.12 -4.31
N LYS A 138 -18.74 11.53 -3.15
CA LYS A 138 -19.01 12.29 -1.95
C LYS A 138 -17.72 12.96 -1.45
N HIS A 139 -17.80 14.26 -1.25
CA HIS A 139 -16.72 15.04 -0.64
C HIS A 139 -17.01 15.30 0.83
N ILE A 140 -15.97 15.31 1.64
CA ILE A 140 -15.98 15.68 3.04
C ILE A 140 -14.96 16.78 3.29
N SER A 141 -15.35 17.79 4.04
CA SER A 141 -14.45 18.84 4.50
C SER A 141 -14.09 18.57 5.96
N ALA A 142 -12.82 18.40 6.24
CA ALA A 142 -12.31 18.15 7.59
C ALA A 142 -11.14 19.09 7.92
N TYR A 143 -11.06 19.49 9.18
CA TYR A 143 -9.91 20.23 9.67
C TYR A 143 -8.72 19.29 9.86
N ASP A 144 -7.62 19.60 9.16
CA ASP A 144 -6.34 18.90 9.32
C ASP A 144 -5.42 19.69 10.26
N PRO A 145 -5.17 19.19 11.48
CA PRO A 145 -4.32 19.88 12.45
C PRO A 145 -2.84 19.91 12.05
N ALA A 146 -2.38 19.02 11.17
CA ALA A 146 -0.99 18.97 10.73
C ALA A 146 -0.62 20.18 9.84
N ILE A 147 -1.57 20.62 9.03
CA ILE A 147 -1.39 21.78 8.13
C ILE A 147 -2.18 23.01 8.58
N ASN A 148 -2.93 22.90 9.70
CA ASN A 148 -3.76 23.95 10.26
C ASN A 148 -4.75 24.56 9.24
N ALA A 149 -5.40 23.71 8.45
CA ALA A 149 -6.32 24.13 7.40
C ALA A 149 -7.50 23.14 7.25
N ILE A 150 -8.61 23.64 6.69
CA ILE A 150 -9.70 22.77 6.24
C ILE A 150 -9.29 22.18 4.89
N THR A 151 -9.30 20.84 4.79
CA THR A 151 -9.05 20.11 3.58
C THR A 151 -10.32 19.49 3.06
N ASP A 152 -10.48 19.51 1.75
CA ASP A 152 -11.59 18.87 1.05
C ASP A 152 -11.08 17.60 0.40
N SER A 153 -11.71 16.48 0.71
CA SER A 153 -11.30 15.17 0.19
C SER A 153 -12.49 14.30 -0.14
N VAL A 154 -12.30 13.34 -1.04
CA VAL A 154 -13.31 12.32 -1.31
C VAL A 154 -13.45 11.42 -0.08
N GLU A 155 -14.69 11.08 0.28
CA GLU A 155 -14.96 10.12 1.34
C GLU A 155 -14.66 8.70 0.86
N PHE A 156 -13.85 7.97 1.65
CA PHE A 156 -13.55 6.56 1.43
C PHE A 156 -14.04 5.73 2.61
N LYS A 157 -14.52 4.51 2.32
CA LYS A 157 -14.83 3.53 3.36
C LYS A 157 -14.11 2.22 3.08
N PRO A 158 -13.58 1.55 4.11
CA PRO A 158 -12.96 0.24 3.94
C PRO A 158 -14.05 -0.80 3.66
N VAL A 159 -13.85 -1.63 2.65
CA VAL A 159 -14.85 -2.62 2.21
C VAL A 159 -14.38 -4.06 2.40
N PHE A 160 -13.07 -4.23 2.57
CA PHE A 160 -12.49 -5.57 2.59
C PHE A 160 -11.11 -5.54 3.24
N ILE A 161 -10.86 -6.51 4.13
CA ILE A 161 -9.56 -6.71 4.79
C ILE A 161 -9.02 -8.09 4.40
N SER A 162 -7.77 -8.13 3.94
CA SER A 162 -6.98 -9.35 3.82
C SER A 162 -6.02 -9.45 5.00
N TYR A 163 -6.01 -10.56 5.69
CA TYR A 163 -5.18 -10.77 6.88
C TYR A 163 -4.66 -12.20 6.98
N LYS A 164 -3.56 -12.36 7.71
CA LYS A 164 -2.96 -13.67 8.04
C LYS A 164 -3.28 -14.08 9.45
N TYR A 165 -3.72 -15.34 9.59
CA TYR A 165 -3.88 -16.00 10.89
C TYR A 165 -3.36 -17.44 10.79
N SER A 166 -2.51 -17.85 11.75
CA SER A 166 -1.88 -19.19 11.76
C SER A 166 -1.26 -19.62 10.43
N GLY A 167 -0.57 -18.69 9.75
CA GLY A 167 0.11 -18.94 8.47
C GLY A 167 -0.79 -19.01 7.24
N LYS A 168 -2.12 -18.88 7.39
CA LYS A 168 -3.08 -18.86 6.28
C LYS A 168 -3.63 -17.46 6.08
N ARG A 169 -4.00 -17.15 4.83
CA ARG A 169 -4.65 -15.90 4.46
C ARG A 169 -6.16 -16.06 4.54
N TYR A 170 -6.80 -15.05 5.10
CA TYR A 170 -8.24 -14.91 5.25
C TYR A 170 -8.68 -13.54 4.78
N THR A 171 -9.98 -13.41 4.58
CA THR A 171 -10.60 -12.16 4.16
C THR A 171 -11.87 -11.93 4.95
N LYS A 172 -12.16 -10.68 5.28
CA LYS A 172 -13.40 -10.29 5.96
C LYS A 172 -13.85 -8.91 5.55
N VAL A 173 -15.10 -8.60 5.79
CA VAL A 173 -15.62 -7.22 5.77
C VAL A 173 -15.18 -6.55 7.08
N PRO A 174 -14.71 -5.28 7.06
CA PRO A 174 -14.36 -4.55 8.27
C PRO A 174 -15.51 -4.49 9.26
N ASP A 175 -15.22 -4.67 10.54
CA ASP A 175 -16.16 -4.48 11.64
C ASP A 175 -15.82 -3.21 12.46
N GLU A 176 -16.61 -2.92 13.50
CA GLU A 176 -16.43 -1.71 14.33
C GLU A 176 -15.07 -1.65 15.06
N LEU A 177 -14.36 -2.76 15.17
CA LEU A 177 -13.02 -2.80 15.78
C LEU A 177 -11.90 -2.53 14.79
N ASP A 178 -12.20 -2.60 13.49
CA ASP A 178 -11.27 -2.34 12.41
C ASP A 178 -11.34 -0.87 11.93
N LEU A 179 -12.30 -0.09 12.43
CA LEU A 179 -12.55 1.32 12.11
C LEU A 179 -12.13 2.21 13.27
#